data_479fb53644f2baafcae4a44ea0fb2945
#
_entry.id   479fb53644f2baafcae4a44ea0fb2945
#
_cell.length_a   1.000
_cell.length_b   1.000
_cell.length_c   1.000
_cell.angle_alpha   90.00
_cell.angle_beta   90.00
_cell.angle_gamma   90.00
#
_symmetry.space_group_name_H-M   'P 1'
#
loop_
_entity.id
_entity.type
_entity.pdbx_description
1 polymer ?
#
loop_
_entity_poly.entity_id
_entity_poly.type
_entity_poly.pdbx_seq_one_letter_code
_entity_poly.pdbx_strand_id
1 'polypeptide(L)' 'MSQLSDALKRTRLEKHATQKQVAVGIGATEQAYQRYEYGKTVPSALVLIAMADFYDVSLDYLVGRSDDPARH' A
#
# COMPACT_ATOMS: atom_id res chain seq x y z
N MET A 1 10.86 -12.75 4.19
CA MET A 1 10.10 -12.06 3.17
C MET A 1 8.79 -11.60 3.75
N SER A 2 8.42 -10.36 3.52
CA SER A 2 7.23 -9.77 4.14
C SER A 2 6.04 -9.90 3.19
N GLN A 3 4.97 -10.56 3.66
CA GLN A 3 3.73 -10.63 2.91
C GLN A 3 3.13 -9.24 2.70
N LEU A 4 3.35 -8.33 3.66
CA LEU A 4 2.85 -6.96 3.57
C LEU A 4 3.49 -6.22 2.40
N SER A 5 4.83 -6.25 2.29
CA SER A 5 5.52 -5.56 1.20
C SER A 5 5.10 -6.11 -0.17
N ASP A 6 4.93 -7.42 -0.27
CA ASP A 6 4.45 -8.04 -1.51
C ASP A 6 3.03 -7.59 -1.85
N ALA A 7 2.16 -7.49 -0.83
CA ALA A 7 0.78 -7.05 -1.04
C ALA A 7 0.72 -5.58 -1.47
N LEU A 8 1.56 -4.73 -0.90
CA LEU A 8 1.61 -3.32 -1.29
C LEU A 8 2.03 -3.18 -2.76
N LYS A 9 3.06 -3.89 -3.16
CA LYS A 9 3.53 -3.85 -4.54
C LYS A 9 2.46 -4.38 -5.50
N ARG A 10 1.84 -5.52 -5.16
CA ARG A 10 0.78 -6.11 -5.98
C ARG A 10 -0.36 -5.11 -6.18
N THR A 11 -0.83 -4.50 -5.10
CA THR A 11 -1.96 -3.56 -5.19
C THR A 11 -1.60 -2.36 -6.05
N ARG A 12 -0.39 -1.82 -5.88
CA ARG A 12 0.06 -0.69 -6.69
C ARG A 12 0.06 -1.05 -8.18
N LEU A 13 0.60 -2.22 -8.53
CA LEU A 13 0.65 -2.65 -9.93
C LEU A 13 -0.74 -2.90 -10.50
N GLU A 14 -1.65 -3.47 -9.70
CA GLU A 14 -3.04 -3.68 -10.12
C GLU A 14 -3.74 -2.37 -10.43
N LYS A 15 -3.40 -1.31 -9.70
CA LYS A 15 -4.01 0.01 -9.87
C LYS A 15 -3.26 0.87 -10.88
N HIS A 16 -2.21 0.34 -11.51
CA HIS A 16 -1.42 1.04 -12.52
C HIS A 16 -0.82 2.35 -11.99
N ALA A 17 -0.50 2.40 -10.71
CA ALA A 17 0.09 3.59 -10.08
C ALA A 17 1.61 3.46 -10.02
N THR A 18 2.30 4.59 -10.10
CA THR A 18 3.73 4.64 -9.86
C THR A 18 4.00 4.79 -8.37
N GLN A 19 5.22 4.46 -7.94
CA GLN A 19 5.62 4.66 -6.55
C GLN A 19 5.49 6.14 -6.16
N LYS A 20 5.84 7.05 -7.07
CA LYS A 20 5.73 8.48 -6.82
C LYS A 20 4.28 8.92 -6.63
N GLN A 21 3.37 8.41 -7.47
CA GLN A 21 1.95 8.74 -7.36
C GLN A 21 1.38 8.33 -6.01
N VAL A 22 1.73 7.12 -5.55
CA VAL A 22 1.26 6.63 -4.26
C VAL A 22 1.84 7.48 -3.13
N ALA A 23 3.15 7.78 -3.19
CA ALA A 23 3.79 8.60 -2.18
C ALA A 23 3.11 9.95 -2.04
N VAL A 24 2.85 10.63 -3.15
CA VAL A 24 2.15 11.92 -3.14
C VAL A 24 0.74 11.74 -2.55
N GLY A 25 0.03 10.69 -2.96
CA GLY A 25 -1.34 10.45 -2.51
C GLY A 25 -1.47 10.19 -1.02
N ILE A 26 -0.45 9.62 -0.39
CA ILE A 26 -0.47 9.32 1.06
C ILE A 26 0.29 10.36 1.89
N GLY A 27 0.82 11.41 1.25
CA GLY A 27 1.54 12.46 1.97
C GLY A 27 2.93 12.07 2.42
N ALA A 28 3.58 11.14 1.72
CA ALA A 28 4.92 10.66 2.05
C ALA A 28 5.91 11.01 0.94
N THR A 29 7.20 10.84 1.21
CA THR A 29 8.21 10.93 0.17
C THR A 29 8.25 9.64 -0.63
N GLU A 30 8.74 9.71 -1.86
CA GLU A 30 8.90 8.51 -2.68
C GLU A 30 9.86 7.52 -2.02
N GLN A 31 10.94 8.01 -1.40
CA GLN A 31 11.90 7.16 -0.70
C GLN A 31 11.25 6.42 0.46
N ALA A 32 10.40 7.10 1.24
CA ALA A 32 9.69 6.47 2.35
C ALA A 32 8.76 5.36 1.83
N TYR A 33 8.02 5.63 0.77
CA TYR A 33 7.14 4.61 0.18
C TYR A 33 7.93 3.41 -0.34
N GLN A 34 9.06 3.66 -1.01
CA GLN A 34 9.90 2.57 -1.52
C GLN A 34 10.35 1.65 -0.40
N ARG A 35 10.69 2.19 0.78
CA ARG A 35 11.10 1.37 1.92
C ARG A 35 9.98 0.47 2.40
N TYR A 36 8.73 0.93 2.34
CA TYR A 36 7.58 0.09 2.66
C TYR A 36 7.46 -1.06 1.66
N GLU A 37 7.56 -0.76 0.38
CA GLU A 37 7.38 -1.74 -0.68
C GLU A 37 8.52 -2.77 -0.74
N TYR A 38 9.73 -2.37 -0.32
CA TYR A 38 10.88 -3.27 -0.26
C TYR A 38 10.99 -4.03 1.06
N GLY A 39 10.06 -3.82 1.99
CA GLY A 39 10.06 -4.51 3.27
C GLY A 39 11.10 -4.01 4.26
N LYS A 40 11.69 -2.84 4.04
CA LYS A 40 12.71 -2.28 4.93
C LYS A 40 12.13 -1.54 6.12
N THR A 41 10.90 -1.04 5.99
CA THR A 41 10.18 -0.32 7.04
C THR A 41 8.74 -0.78 7.01
N VAL A 42 8.15 -0.98 8.19
CA VAL A 42 6.72 -1.33 8.30
C VAL A 42 5.93 -0.03 8.40
N PRO A 43 4.96 0.21 7.49
CA PRO A 43 4.14 1.41 7.59
C PRO A 43 3.25 1.38 8.83
N SER A 44 3.00 2.57 9.40
CA SER A 44 2.07 2.70 10.52
C SER A 44 0.64 2.41 10.07
N ALA A 45 -0.25 2.20 11.05
CA ALA A 45 -1.66 1.97 10.75
C ALA A 45 -2.26 3.16 9.98
N LEU A 46 -1.89 4.40 10.33
CA LEU A 46 -2.40 5.58 9.63
C LEU A 46 -1.95 5.62 8.19
N VAL A 47 -0.70 5.23 7.91
CA VAL A 47 -0.18 5.16 6.54
C VAL A 47 -0.92 4.08 5.75
N LEU A 48 -1.15 2.92 6.35
CA LEU A 48 -1.90 1.84 5.69
C LEU A 48 -3.32 2.27 5.35
N ILE A 49 -3.98 2.98 6.27
CA ILE A 49 -5.33 3.52 6.03
C ILE A 49 -5.30 4.50 4.86
N ALA A 50 -4.30 5.38 4.82
CA ALA A 50 -4.16 6.33 3.71
C ALA A 50 -3.96 5.60 2.37
N MET A 51 -3.18 4.52 2.36
CA MET A 51 -3.00 3.71 1.15
C MET A 51 -4.30 3.05 0.72
N ALA A 52 -5.05 2.46 1.65
CA ALA A 52 -6.33 1.82 1.34
C ALA A 52 -7.31 2.82 0.77
N ASP A 53 -7.33 4.03 1.32
CA ASP A 53 -8.16 5.13 0.80
C ASP A 53 -7.72 5.53 -0.60
N PHE A 54 -6.41 5.67 -0.81
CA PHE A 54 -5.85 6.04 -2.11
C PHE A 54 -6.26 5.05 -3.20
N TYR A 55 -6.17 3.75 -2.90
CA TYR A 55 -6.50 2.70 -3.86
C TYR A 55 -7.99 2.35 -3.89
N ASP A 56 -8.77 2.85 -2.94
CA ASP A 56 -10.19 2.51 -2.77
C ASP A 56 -10.38 1.00 -2.61
N VAL A 57 -9.62 0.42 -1.72
CA VAL A 57 -9.72 -1.01 -1.37
C VAL A 57 -9.84 -1.15 0.14
N SER A 58 -10.26 -2.35 0.58
CA SER A 58 -10.30 -2.64 2.02
C SER A 58 -8.88 -2.73 2.56
N LEU A 59 -8.74 -2.44 3.86
CA LEU A 59 -7.45 -2.57 4.52
C LEU A 59 -6.98 -4.03 4.50
N ASP A 60 -7.89 -4.99 4.71
CA ASP A 60 -7.55 -6.40 4.68
C ASP A 60 -7.00 -6.83 3.32
N TYR A 61 -7.58 -6.33 2.24
CA TYR A 61 -7.06 -6.61 0.90
C TYR A 61 -5.65 -6.02 0.73
N LEU A 62 -5.48 -4.77 1.16
CA LEU A 62 -4.19 -4.09 1.02
C LEU A 62 -3.07 -4.85 1.71
N VAL A 63 -3.32 -5.36 2.91
CA VAL A 63 -2.29 -6.05 3.69
C VAL A 63 -2.20 -7.55 3.38
N GLY A 64 -2.99 -8.04 2.43
CA GLY A 64 -2.90 -9.44 1.98
C GLY A 64 -3.71 -10.42 2.81
N ARG A 65 -4.64 -9.96 3.65
CA ARG A 65 -5.47 -10.83 4.49
C ARG A 65 -6.77 -11.26 3.82
N SER A 66 -7.14 -10.62 2.71
CA SER A 66 -8.37 -10.92 1.98
C SER A 66 -8.10 -10.82 0.49
N ASP A 67 -8.77 -11.64 -0.30
CA ASP A 67 -8.74 -11.57 -1.76
C ASP A 67 -9.83 -10.65 -2.32
N ASP A 68 -10.72 -10.17 -1.44
CA ASP A 68 -11.82 -9.28 -1.83
C ASP A 68 -11.42 -7.83 -1.60
N PRO A 69 -11.26 -7.01 -2.68
CA PRO A 69 -10.88 -5.61 -2.51
C PRO A 69 -12.02 -4.72 -2.02
N ALA A 70 -13.25 -5.22 -1.98
CA ALA A 70 -14.39 -4.40 -1.64
C ALA A 70 -14.25 -3.78 -0.24
N ARG A 71 -14.64 -2.53 -0.12
CA ARG A 71 -14.66 -1.82 1.15
C ARG A 71 -15.95 -2.13 1.89
N HIS A 72 -15.80 -2.37 3.19
CA HIS A 72 -16.95 -2.68 4.04
C HIS A 72 -17.15 -1.62 5.10
#